data_b220387b1a022c07338e0f3f5117daa3
#
_entry.id   b220387b1a022c07338e0f3f5117daa3
#
_cell.length_a   1.000
_cell.length_b   1.000
_cell.length_c   1.000
_cell.angle_alpha   90.00
_cell.angle_beta   90.00
_cell.angle_gamma   90.00
#
_symmetry.space_group_name_H-M   'P 1'
#
loop_
_entity.id
_entity.type
_entity.pdbx_description
1 polymer ?
#
loop_
_entity_poly.entity_id
_entity_poly.type
_entity_poly.pdbx_seq_one_letter_code
_entity_poly.pdbx_strand_id
1 'polypeptide(L)'
;MSIIWSPQAKKDYWQNIDYLEAEWTFQDVVNFIGKVDTTLTLLLKNNIEFTATNYRNVKKVVITKQITLYYKLNSTTIELLRFWNTYQDLENFKI
;
A
#
# COMPACT_ATOMS: atom_id res chain seq x y z
N MET A 1 18.29 3.02 3.55
CA MET A 1 17.09 3.32 2.72
C MET A 1 15.95 3.73 3.64
N SER A 2 15.19 4.73 3.26
CA SER A 2 14.09 5.25 4.07
C SER A 2 12.77 5.17 3.31
N ILE A 3 11.67 5.15 4.06
CA ILE A 3 10.32 5.11 3.50
C ILE A 3 9.73 6.52 3.53
N ILE A 4 9.19 6.94 2.39
CA ILE A 4 8.50 8.22 2.27
C ILE A 4 7.04 7.94 1.91
N TRP A 5 6.12 8.48 2.70
CA TRP A 5 4.69 8.39 2.43
C TRP A 5 4.27 9.60 1.60
N SER A 6 3.76 9.37 0.40
CA SER A 6 3.15 10.47 -0.33
C SER A 6 1.90 10.96 0.41
N PRO A 7 1.48 12.22 0.18
CA PRO A 7 0.22 12.70 0.77
C PRO A 7 -0.97 11.81 0.41
N GLN A 8 -1.01 11.32 -0.83
CA GLN A 8 -2.09 10.44 -1.25
C GLN A 8 -2.04 9.08 -0.55
N ALA A 9 -0.85 8.52 -0.34
CA ALA A 9 -0.71 7.25 0.38
C ALA A 9 -1.19 7.38 1.83
N LYS A 10 -0.87 8.49 2.50
CA LYS A 10 -1.38 8.76 3.85
C LYS A 10 -2.89 8.82 3.88
N LYS A 11 -3.47 9.54 2.93
CA LYS A 11 -4.93 9.66 2.82
C LYS A 11 -5.58 8.32 2.57
N ASP A 12 -5.05 7.53 1.63
CA ASP A 12 -5.54 6.20 1.32
C ASP A 12 -5.49 5.27 2.54
N TYR A 13 -4.38 5.32 3.27
CA TYR A 13 -4.19 4.48 4.45
C TYR A 13 -5.30 4.70 5.46
N TRP A 14 -5.57 5.94 5.83
CA TRP A 14 -6.60 6.26 6.81
C TRP A 14 -8.01 6.01 6.28
N GLN A 15 -8.25 6.27 4.98
CA GLN A 15 -9.54 5.94 4.36
C GLN A 15 -9.81 4.43 4.38
N ASN A 16 -8.78 3.60 4.17
CA ASN A 16 -8.94 2.15 4.25
C ASN A 16 -9.24 1.71 5.68
N ILE A 17 -8.60 2.31 6.68
CA ILE A 17 -8.91 2.02 8.09
C ILE A 17 -10.36 2.36 8.39
N ASP A 18 -10.82 3.54 7.99
CA ASP A 18 -12.21 3.96 8.18
C ASP A 18 -13.19 3.00 7.51
N TYR A 19 -12.88 2.59 6.28
CA TYR A 19 -13.68 1.64 5.54
C TYR A 19 -13.76 0.29 6.25
N LEU A 20 -12.64 -0.24 6.71
CA LEU A 20 -12.59 -1.52 7.39
C LEU A 20 -13.35 -1.47 8.73
N GLU A 21 -13.27 -0.35 9.47
CA GLU A 21 -14.03 -0.18 10.70
C GLU A 21 -15.54 -0.17 10.44
N ALA A 22 -15.98 0.48 9.35
CA ALA A 22 -17.39 0.64 9.04
C ALA A 22 -18.02 -0.62 8.45
N GLU A 23 -17.28 -1.31 7.57
CA GLU A 23 -17.85 -2.40 6.75
C GLU A 23 -17.39 -3.79 7.19
N TRP A 24 -16.32 -3.88 8.00
CA TRP A 24 -15.71 -5.15 8.39
C TRP A 24 -15.53 -5.17 9.91
N THR A 25 -14.59 -5.92 10.42
CA THR A 25 -14.40 -6.07 11.85
C THR A 25 -13.19 -5.29 12.34
N PHE A 26 -13.12 -5.08 13.66
CA PHE A 26 -11.92 -4.52 14.29
C PHE A 26 -10.69 -5.39 14.01
N GLN A 27 -10.87 -6.71 13.97
CA GLN A 27 -9.77 -7.63 13.65
C GLN A 27 -9.21 -7.38 12.25
N ASP A 28 -10.06 -7.02 11.29
CA ASP A 28 -9.61 -6.70 9.93
C ASP A 28 -8.76 -5.43 9.92
N VAL A 29 -9.08 -4.44 10.74
CA VAL A 29 -8.26 -3.24 10.92
C VAL A 29 -6.90 -3.61 11.47
N VAL A 30 -6.84 -4.41 12.54
CA VAL A 30 -5.58 -4.85 13.15
C VAL A 30 -4.74 -5.63 12.15
N ASN A 31 -5.36 -6.52 11.39
CA ASN A 31 -4.67 -7.31 10.37
C ASN A 31 -4.09 -6.43 9.27
N PHE A 32 -4.83 -5.43 8.82
CA PHE A 32 -4.36 -4.50 7.80
C PHE A 32 -3.13 -3.73 8.29
N ILE A 33 -3.20 -3.15 9.48
CA ILE A 33 -2.09 -2.39 10.06
C ILE A 33 -0.86 -3.28 10.20
N GLY A 34 -1.03 -4.50 10.72
CA GLY A 34 0.08 -5.44 10.90
C GLY A 34 0.72 -5.86 9.59
N LYS A 35 -0.09 -6.09 8.54
CA LYS A 35 0.43 -6.46 7.23
C LYS A 35 1.16 -5.30 6.54
N VAL A 36 0.69 -4.07 6.73
CA VAL A 36 1.41 -2.89 6.24
C VAL A 36 2.79 -2.83 6.91
N ASP A 37 2.84 -2.92 8.23
CA ASP A 37 4.11 -2.88 8.97
C ASP A 37 5.07 -3.98 8.51
N THR A 38 4.59 -5.21 8.36
CA THR A 38 5.41 -6.32 7.90
C THR A 38 5.94 -6.07 6.49
N THR A 39 5.08 -5.60 5.60
CA THR A 39 5.46 -5.32 4.22
C THR A 39 6.53 -4.24 4.15
N LEU A 40 6.36 -3.13 4.90
CA LEU A 40 7.33 -2.05 4.91
C LEU A 40 8.67 -2.51 5.47
N THR A 41 8.66 -3.36 6.49
CA THR A 41 9.88 -3.94 7.05
C THR A 41 10.61 -4.78 6.00
N LEU A 42 9.89 -5.60 5.24
CA LEU A 42 10.49 -6.42 4.18
C LEU A 42 11.07 -5.56 3.05
N LEU A 43 10.38 -4.50 2.68
CA LEU A 43 10.88 -3.56 1.67
C LEU A 43 12.17 -2.89 2.12
N LEU A 44 12.25 -2.48 3.38
CA LEU A 44 13.45 -1.85 3.93
C LEU A 44 14.65 -2.80 3.95
N LYS A 45 14.42 -4.08 4.15
CA LYS A 45 15.49 -5.10 4.14
C LYS A 45 15.94 -5.45 2.71
N ASN A 46 15.25 -4.95 1.71
CA ASN A 46 15.54 -5.21 0.29
C ASN A 46 15.57 -6.70 -0.05
N ASN A 47 14.79 -7.51 0.66
CA ASN A 47 14.78 -8.96 0.50
C ASN A 47 13.74 -9.48 -0.47
N ILE A 48 12.82 -8.62 -0.93
CA ILE A 48 11.69 -9.05 -1.75
C ILE A 48 11.53 -8.11 -2.94
N GLU A 49 11.44 -8.68 -4.14
CA GLU A 49 10.99 -7.98 -5.31
C GLU A 49 9.51 -8.28 -5.51
N PHE A 50 8.71 -7.23 -5.56
CA PHE A 50 7.29 -7.35 -5.83
C PHE A 50 6.99 -7.12 -7.32
N THR A 51 5.74 -7.32 -7.67
CA THR A 51 5.30 -7.32 -9.06
C THR A 51 5.40 -5.94 -9.70
N ALA A 52 5.98 -5.87 -10.90
CA ALA A 52 5.99 -4.64 -11.70
C ALA A 52 4.57 -4.30 -12.17
N THR A 53 4.35 -3.02 -12.45
CA THR A 53 3.09 -2.53 -13.00
C THR A 53 3.31 -1.99 -14.41
N ASN A 54 2.24 -1.53 -15.06
CA ASN A 54 2.32 -0.83 -16.34
C ASN A 54 2.88 0.59 -16.19
N TYR A 55 2.98 1.11 -14.97
CA TYR A 55 3.58 2.42 -14.69
C TYR A 55 5.07 2.27 -14.52
N ARG A 56 5.82 3.18 -15.14
CA ARG A 56 7.29 3.12 -15.12
C ARG A 56 7.82 3.22 -13.67
N ASN A 57 8.70 2.28 -13.32
CA ASN A 57 9.37 2.20 -12.01
C ASN A 57 8.41 2.03 -10.82
N VAL A 58 7.15 1.71 -11.08
CA VAL A 58 6.16 1.48 -10.03
C VAL A 58 5.97 -0.02 -9.86
N LYS A 59 6.00 -0.47 -8.61
CA LYS A 59 5.75 -1.86 -8.23
C LYS A 59 4.52 -1.93 -7.35
N LYS A 60 3.96 -3.12 -7.23
CA LYS A 60 2.80 -3.35 -6.38
C LYS A 60 2.97 -4.60 -5.54
N VAL A 61 2.32 -4.59 -4.39
CA VAL A 61 2.24 -5.74 -3.49
C VAL A 61 0.85 -5.78 -2.86
N VAL A 62 0.26 -6.97 -2.80
CA VAL A 62 -1.03 -7.17 -2.14
C VAL A 62 -0.80 -7.12 -0.63
N ILE A 63 -1.47 -6.21 0.05
CA ILE A 63 -1.43 -6.11 1.51
C ILE A 63 -2.49 -7.05 2.10
N THR A 64 -3.74 -6.86 1.68
CA THR A 64 -4.84 -7.74 2.02
C THR A 64 -5.58 -8.09 0.74
N LYS A 65 -6.57 -8.97 0.85
CA LYS A 65 -7.36 -9.42 -0.29
C LYS A 65 -7.89 -8.26 -1.14
N GLN A 66 -8.28 -7.14 -0.50
CA GLN A 66 -8.88 -6.02 -1.20
C GLN A 66 -7.98 -4.79 -1.31
N ILE A 67 -6.81 -4.77 -0.68
CA ILE A 67 -5.95 -3.57 -0.66
C ILE A 67 -4.57 -3.88 -1.21
N THR A 68 -4.16 -3.13 -2.23
CA THR A 68 -2.86 -3.24 -2.89
C THR A 68 -2.05 -1.97 -2.65
N LEU A 69 -0.79 -2.14 -2.25
CA LEU A 69 0.16 -1.03 -2.13
C LEU A 69 0.91 -0.85 -3.45
N TYR A 70 0.91 0.37 -3.95
CA TYR A 70 1.74 0.79 -5.08
C TYR A 70 2.87 1.66 -4.56
N TYR A 71 4.10 1.35 -4.96
CA TYR A 71 5.28 2.04 -4.46
C TYR A 71 6.34 2.18 -5.55
N LYS A 72 7.27 3.10 -5.32
CA LYS A 72 8.37 3.37 -6.25
C LYS A 72 9.69 3.24 -5.51
N LEU A 73 10.63 2.49 -6.10
CA LEU A 73 11.97 2.36 -5.58
C LEU A 73 12.87 3.42 -6.20
N ASN A 74 13.49 4.23 -5.36
CA ASN A 74 14.53 5.17 -5.75
C ASN A 74 15.87 4.66 -5.17
N SER A 75 16.98 5.33 -5.49
CA SER A 75 18.30 4.86 -5.05
C SER A 75 18.44 4.80 -3.52
N THR A 76 17.78 5.71 -2.79
CA THR A 76 17.89 5.81 -1.33
C THR A 76 16.56 5.77 -0.61
N THR A 77 15.45 5.74 -1.34
CA THR A 77 14.11 5.83 -0.74
C THR A 77 13.15 4.85 -1.36
N ILE A 78 12.13 4.50 -0.59
CA ILE A 78 10.95 3.78 -1.05
C ILE A 78 9.79 4.75 -0.88
N GLU A 79 9.20 5.15 -1.99
CA GLU A 79 8.07 6.10 -1.95
C GLU A 79 6.76 5.33 -2.06
N LEU A 80 5.90 5.44 -1.05
CA LEU A 80 4.57 4.84 -1.07
C LEU A 80 3.64 5.77 -1.83
N LEU A 81 3.01 5.24 -2.88
CA LEU A 81 2.21 6.05 -3.80
C LEU A 81 0.72 5.92 -3.50
N ARG A 82 0.21 4.70 -3.39
CA ARG A 82 -1.20 4.44 -3.16
C ARG A 82 -1.39 3.18 -2.32
N PHE A 83 -2.40 3.21 -1.43
CA PHE A 83 -3.02 2.01 -0.87
C PHE A 83 -4.40 1.89 -1.51
N TRP A 84 -4.48 1.17 -2.61
CA TRP A 84 -5.70 1.11 -3.42
C TRP A 84 -6.59 -0.04 -2.98
N ASN A 85 -7.85 0.28 -2.66
CA ASN A 85 -8.86 -0.71 -2.36
C ASN A 85 -9.48 -1.18 -3.68
N THR A 86 -9.33 -2.46 -4.02
CA THR A 86 -9.79 -3.01 -5.28
C THR A 86 -11.30 -3.07 -5.42
N TYR A 87 -12.04 -2.83 -4.34
CA TYR A 87 -13.50 -2.73 -4.39
C TYR A 87 -13.96 -1.33 -4.80
N GLN A 88 -13.03 -0.38 -4.89
CA GLN A 88 -13.34 0.95 -5.43
C GLN A 88 -13.33 0.93 -6.95
N ASP A 89 -13.93 1.96 -7.54
CA ASP A 89 -14.02 2.09 -8.99
C ASP A 89 -12.62 2.22 -9.61
N LEU A 90 -12.25 1.24 -10.44
CA LEU A 90 -10.95 1.22 -11.10
C LEU A 90 -10.77 2.34 -12.12
N GLU A 91 -11.86 2.92 -12.64
CA GLU A 91 -11.78 4.04 -13.57
C GLU A 91 -11.18 5.29 -12.92
N ASN A 92 -11.27 5.39 -11.62
CA ASN A 92 -10.72 6.50 -10.86
C ASN A 92 -9.32 6.24 -10.32
N PHE A 93 -8.75 5.07 -10.64
CA PHE A 93 -7.41 4.73 -10.17
C PHE A 93 -6.35 5.57 -10.90
N LYS A 94 -5.55 6.30 -10.13
CA LYS A 94 -4.42 7.10 -10.65
C LYS A 94 -3.24 6.99 -9.70
N ILE A 95 -2.10 6.98 -10.29
CA ILE A 95 -0.83 7.02 -9.55
C ILE A 95 -0.21 8.41 -9.62
#